data_9d89a88406e4f6f7760e0dff6ed24ac4
#
_entry.id   9d89a88406e4f6f7760e0dff6ed24ac4
#
_cell.length_a   1.000
_cell.length_b   1.000
_cell.length_c   1.000
_cell.angle_alpha   90.00
_cell.angle_beta   90.00
_cell.angle_gamma   90.00
#
_symmetry.space_group_name_H-M   'P 1'
#
loop_
_entity.id
_entity.type
_entity.pdbx_description
1 polymer ?
#
loop_
_entity_poly.entity_id
_entity_poly.type
_entity_poly.pdbx_seq_one_letter_code
_entity_poly.pdbx_strand_id
1 'polypeptide(L)'
;GYLPGEHFPFTGPRGQYGAFCILGTFSQYAVIHQNSAVKVDDDLPLDKAVLVGCGVPTGWGSAVNTAKVSPGDTVAIYGIGGIGINAVQGARYAGAKNVVAIDPLENKREKAMELGATHAFATAEEAQEAITQMTRGQGADSAILTVGLMTAEVVGAGFNAVGKDGIVVLTGLNKLLEPTIQLPGTILTLFRKTVKGSLFGDCNPTTDIPKILGLYQAGDLKLDEIITRTYTLDQVNEGYEDLLAGKNVRGIVVHEH
;
A
#
# COMPACT_ATOMS: atom_id res chain seq x y z
N GLY A 1 14.06 -14.35 -3.87
CA GLY A 1 15.05 -13.97 -4.87
C GLY A 1 16.32 -14.78 -4.75
N TYR A 2 16.97 -14.99 -5.88
CA TYR A 2 18.27 -15.62 -5.97
C TYR A 2 19.34 -14.55 -6.21
N LEU A 3 20.54 -14.79 -5.73
CA LEU A 3 21.73 -14.09 -6.21
C LEU A 3 22.04 -14.52 -7.65
N PRO A 4 22.79 -13.73 -8.43
CA PRO A 4 23.27 -14.15 -9.75
C PRO A 4 23.92 -15.54 -9.69
N GLY A 5 23.57 -16.43 -10.62
CA GLY A 5 24.00 -17.83 -10.61
C GLY A 5 23.11 -18.78 -9.78
N GLU A 6 21.88 -18.38 -9.46
CA GLU A 6 20.89 -19.19 -8.73
C GLU A 6 21.32 -19.59 -7.29
N HIS A 7 22.19 -18.79 -6.67
CA HIS A 7 22.62 -19.03 -5.30
C HIS A 7 21.64 -18.44 -4.28
N PHE A 8 21.32 -19.24 -3.27
CA PHE A 8 20.58 -18.78 -2.11
C PHE A 8 21.51 -18.07 -1.12
N PRO A 9 21.18 -16.85 -0.69
CA PRO A 9 22.06 -16.08 0.20
C PRO A 9 22.09 -16.58 1.64
N PHE A 10 21.09 -17.36 2.06
CA PHE A 10 20.97 -17.82 3.43
C PHE A 10 20.80 -19.32 3.54
N THR A 11 21.32 -19.88 4.63
CA THR A 11 21.13 -21.29 5.02
C THR A 11 20.61 -21.34 6.45
N GLY A 12 19.60 -22.14 6.71
CA GLY A 12 19.03 -22.35 8.03
C GLY A 12 18.56 -23.79 8.25
N PRO A 13 17.92 -24.08 9.39
CA PRO A 13 17.57 -25.44 9.80
C PRO A 13 16.70 -26.23 8.80
N ARG A 14 15.94 -25.55 7.97
CA ARG A 14 15.05 -26.14 6.97
C ARG A 14 15.60 -26.07 5.55
N GLY A 15 16.87 -25.71 5.35
CA GLY A 15 17.54 -25.65 4.06
C GLY A 15 17.97 -24.25 3.65
N GLN A 16 17.98 -24.00 2.35
CA GLN A 16 18.40 -22.72 1.77
C GLN A 16 17.21 -21.78 1.58
N TYR A 17 17.46 -20.48 1.75
CA TYR A 17 16.44 -19.45 1.67
C TYR A 17 16.87 -18.34 0.71
N GLY A 18 15.92 -17.89 -0.13
CA GLY A 18 16.07 -16.68 -0.92
C GLY A 18 15.89 -15.42 -0.06
N ALA A 19 16.38 -14.29 -0.57
CA ALA A 19 16.10 -12.98 0.00
C ALA A 19 14.97 -12.29 -0.77
N PHE A 20 14.04 -11.68 -0.05
CA PHE A 20 13.03 -10.82 -0.68
C PHE A 20 13.73 -9.60 -1.31
N CYS A 21 13.49 -9.35 -2.59
CA CYS A 21 14.19 -8.32 -3.37
C CYS A 21 15.73 -8.40 -3.32
N ILE A 22 16.28 -9.59 -3.05
CA ILE A 22 17.73 -9.82 -2.89
C ILE A 22 18.34 -9.01 -1.73
N LEU A 23 17.56 -8.69 -0.73
CA LEU A 23 17.95 -7.90 0.44
C LEU A 23 17.76 -8.69 1.73
N GLY A 24 18.62 -8.41 2.72
CA GLY A 24 18.49 -8.89 4.11
C GLY A 24 18.84 -7.74 5.04
N THR A 25 17.81 -7.02 5.52
CA THR A 25 17.98 -5.78 6.28
C THR A 25 17.62 -5.88 7.76
N PHE A 26 17.19 -7.07 8.25
CA PHE A 26 17.12 -7.34 9.69
C PHE A 26 18.50 -7.72 10.23
N SER A 27 19.45 -6.83 10.05
CA SER A 27 20.85 -6.94 10.53
C SER A 27 21.45 -5.55 10.62
N GLN A 28 22.42 -5.38 11.52
CA GLN A 28 23.12 -4.10 11.68
C GLN A 28 23.92 -3.71 10.42
N TYR A 29 24.40 -4.71 9.68
CA TYR A 29 25.19 -4.52 8.46
C TYR A 29 24.62 -5.38 7.34
N ALA A 30 24.53 -4.82 6.14
CA ALA A 30 24.10 -5.52 4.94
C ALA A 30 25.01 -5.20 3.76
N VAL A 31 25.33 -6.22 2.95
CA VAL A 31 26.01 -6.02 1.67
C VAL A 31 24.97 -6.10 0.58
N ILE A 32 24.80 -5.03 -0.17
CA ILE A 32 23.80 -4.92 -1.22
C ILE A 32 24.43 -4.47 -2.54
N HIS A 33 23.77 -4.79 -3.64
CA HIS A 33 24.19 -4.28 -4.95
C HIS A 33 23.88 -2.77 -5.04
N GLN A 34 24.77 -2.00 -5.63
CA GLN A 34 24.60 -0.53 -5.75
C GLN A 34 23.26 -0.12 -6.40
N ASN A 35 22.73 -0.91 -7.33
CA ASN A 35 21.46 -0.63 -7.98
C ASN A 35 20.23 -0.86 -7.07
N SER A 36 20.42 -1.45 -5.89
CA SER A 36 19.39 -1.61 -4.86
C SER A 36 19.43 -0.49 -3.82
N ALA A 37 20.30 0.49 -4.00
CA ALA A 37 20.40 1.66 -3.12
C ALA A 37 19.95 2.93 -3.84
N VAL A 38 19.23 3.77 -3.11
CA VAL A 38 18.89 5.12 -3.54
C VAL A 38 19.46 6.08 -2.51
N LYS A 39 20.33 7.00 -2.95
CA LYS A 39 20.85 8.05 -2.06
C LYS A 39 19.71 9.02 -1.73
N VAL A 40 19.57 9.32 -0.44
CA VAL A 40 18.69 10.35 0.09
C VAL A 40 19.52 11.48 0.70
N ASP A 41 18.90 12.63 0.97
CA ASP A 41 19.58 13.78 1.55
C ASP A 41 19.99 13.50 3.00
N ASP A 42 21.15 14.03 3.41
CA ASP A 42 21.78 13.72 4.69
C ASP A 42 21.03 14.31 5.90
N ASP A 43 20.15 15.28 5.68
CA ASP A 43 19.31 15.94 6.69
C ASP A 43 17.97 15.22 6.96
N LEU A 44 17.67 14.17 6.19
CA LEU A 44 16.44 13.40 6.38
C LEU A 44 16.55 12.46 7.58
N PRO A 45 15.53 12.41 8.46
CA PRO A 45 15.51 11.46 9.57
C PRO A 45 15.34 10.05 9.03
N LEU A 46 16.31 9.17 9.32
CA LEU A 46 16.36 7.80 8.77
C LEU A 46 15.17 6.93 9.20
N ASP A 47 14.63 7.17 10.38
CA ASP A 47 13.44 6.48 10.90
C ASP A 47 12.15 6.81 10.11
N LYS A 48 12.15 7.91 9.36
CA LYS A 48 11.09 8.28 8.41
C LYS A 48 11.44 7.84 6.99
N ALA A 49 12.69 8.08 6.58
CA ALA A 49 13.15 7.71 5.24
C ALA A 49 12.98 6.20 4.95
N VAL A 50 13.18 5.32 5.96
CA VAL A 50 12.99 3.86 5.81
C VAL A 50 11.60 3.47 5.29
N LEU A 51 10.55 4.24 5.61
CA LEU A 51 9.19 3.97 5.17
C LEU A 51 9.02 4.10 3.65
N VAL A 52 9.84 4.95 3.04
CA VAL A 52 9.79 5.24 1.60
C VAL A 52 10.54 4.17 0.77
N GLY A 53 11.14 3.18 1.43
CA GLY A 53 11.75 2.03 0.76
C GLY A 53 10.74 1.07 0.12
N CYS A 54 9.48 1.03 0.60
CA CYS A 54 8.47 0.11 0.07
C CYS A 54 7.04 0.64 0.23
N GLY A 55 6.51 0.65 1.47
CA GLY A 55 5.07 0.80 1.73
C GLY A 55 4.51 2.15 1.31
N VAL A 56 5.27 3.23 1.47
CA VAL A 56 4.84 4.58 1.11
C VAL A 56 4.73 4.74 -0.40
N PRO A 57 5.75 4.47 -1.21
CA PRO A 57 5.64 4.53 -2.68
C PRO A 57 4.55 3.60 -3.21
N THR A 58 4.44 2.40 -2.65
CA THR A 58 3.43 1.42 -3.07
C THR A 58 2.02 1.98 -2.91
N GLY A 59 1.68 2.54 -1.76
CA GLY A 59 0.34 3.08 -1.51
C GLY A 59 0.09 4.39 -2.26
N TRP A 60 0.98 5.37 -2.07
CA TRP A 60 0.88 6.67 -2.71
C TRP A 60 0.86 6.56 -4.24
N GLY A 61 1.78 5.79 -4.80
CA GLY A 61 1.87 5.56 -6.24
C GLY A 61 0.68 4.78 -6.81
N SER A 62 0.08 3.87 -6.03
CA SER A 62 -1.15 3.18 -6.48
C SER A 62 -2.29 4.18 -6.74
N ALA A 63 -2.38 5.26 -5.98
CA ALA A 63 -3.34 6.32 -6.22
C ALA A 63 -2.90 7.25 -7.37
N VAL A 64 -1.67 7.78 -7.29
CA VAL A 64 -1.21 8.86 -8.18
C VAL A 64 -0.78 8.34 -9.56
N ASN A 65 -0.02 7.24 -9.60
CA ASN A 65 0.56 6.73 -10.84
C ASN A 65 -0.32 5.66 -11.49
N THR A 66 -0.80 4.68 -10.70
CA THR A 66 -1.52 3.52 -11.24
C THR A 66 -2.99 3.85 -11.51
N ALA A 67 -3.72 4.34 -10.51
CA ALA A 67 -5.11 4.78 -10.64
C ALA A 67 -5.24 6.11 -11.40
N LYS A 68 -4.20 6.95 -11.36
CA LYS A 68 -4.18 8.29 -11.95
C LYS A 68 -5.32 9.17 -11.41
N VAL A 69 -5.50 9.12 -10.11
CA VAL A 69 -6.52 9.92 -9.42
C VAL A 69 -6.41 11.38 -9.83
N SER A 70 -7.55 11.98 -10.11
CA SER A 70 -7.68 13.34 -10.60
C SER A 70 -8.56 14.19 -9.66
N PRO A 71 -8.45 15.53 -9.70
CA PRO A 71 -9.31 16.40 -8.92
C PRO A 71 -10.80 16.14 -9.16
N GLY A 72 -11.52 15.91 -8.08
CA GLY A 72 -12.97 15.64 -8.10
C GLY A 72 -13.36 14.17 -8.04
N ASP A 73 -12.40 13.24 -8.21
CA ASP A 73 -12.65 11.80 -8.20
C ASP A 73 -13.19 11.28 -6.84
N THR A 74 -13.89 10.17 -6.92
CA THR A 74 -14.27 9.32 -5.79
C THR A 74 -13.39 8.06 -5.82
N VAL A 75 -12.63 7.85 -4.75
CA VAL A 75 -11.63 6.77 -4.63
C VAL A 75 -12.01 5.88 -3.45
N ALA A 76 -12.19 4.57 -3.68
CA ALA A 76 -12.41 3.58 -2.63
C ALA A 76 -11.10 2.84 -2.33
N ILE A 77 -10.70 2.76 -1.06
CA ILE A 77 -9.43 2.13 -0.63
C ILE A 77 -9.76 1.03 0.36
N TYR A 78 -9.46 -0.22 -0.01
CA TYR A 78 -9.76 -1.42 0.75
C TYR A 78 -8.51 -1.90 1.48
N GLY A 79 -8.58 -1.91 2.81
CA GLY A 79 -7.48 -2.30 3.69
C GLY A 79 -6.58 -1.10 4.04
N ILE A 80 -6.73 -0.57 5.25
CA ILE A 80 -5.98 0.61 5.74
C ILE A 80 -4.80 0.16 6.62
N GLY A 81 -3.94 -0.67 6.01
CA GLY A 81 -2.63 -0.98 6.57
C GLY A 81 -1.59 0.07 6.13
N GLY A 82 -0.31 -0.26 6.32
CA GLY A 82 0.77 0.66 5.97
C GLY A 82 0.88 1.01 4.48
N ILE A 83 0.24 0.27 3.58
CA ILE A 83 0.11 0.62 2.15
C ILE A 83 -1.14 1.48 1.96
N GLY A 84 -2.30 1.03 2.46
CA GLY A 84 -3.57 1.72 2.25
C GLY A 84 -3.62 3.12 2.82
N ILE A 85 -2.99 3.35 3.98
CA ILE A 85 -2.91 4.68 4.57
C ILE A 85 -2.17 5.68 3.66
N ASN A 86 -1.16 5.21 2.90
CA ASN A 86 -0.45 6.03 1.93
C ASN A 86 -1.21 6.18 0.61
N ALA A 87 -2.07 5.21 0.26
CA ALA A 87 -3.02 5.39 -0.84
C ALA A 87 -4.08 6.46 -0.51
N VAL A 88 -4.53 6.54 0.76
CA VAL A 88 -5.39 7.63 1.26
C VAL A 88 -4.72 8.98 1.08
N GLN A 89 -3.47 9.13 1.54
CA GLN A 89 -2.71 10.37 1.38
C GLN A 89 -2.48 10.72 -0.09
N GLY A 90 -2.10 9.73 -0.92
CA GLY A 90 -1.90 9.93 -2.36
C GLY A 90 -3.17 10.35 -3.09
N ALA A 91 -4.31 9.73 -2.80
CA ALA A 91 -5.60 10.11 -3.37
C ALA A 91 -6.00 11.53 -2.96
N ARG A 92 -5.80 11.88 -1.68
CA ARG A 92 -6.08 13.23 -1.19
C ARG A 92 -5.18 14.28 -1.83
N TYR A 93 -3.88 14.00 -1.93
CA TYR A 93 -2.89 14.85 -2.59
C TYR A 93 -3.24 15.08 -4.07
N ALA A 94 -3.67 14.04 -4.77
CA ALA A 94 -4.09 14.13 -6.18
C ALA A 94 -5.40 14.93 -6.38
N GLY A 95 -6.07 15.35 -5.31
CA GLY A 95 -7.27 16.18 -5.37
C GLY A 95 -8.59 15.42 -5.40
N ALA A 96 -8.61 14.14 -5.02
CA ALA A 96 -9.86 13.39 -4.90
C ALA A 96 -10.86 14.14 -4.02
N LYS A 97 -12.11 14.23 -4.49
CA LYS A 97 -13.22 14.82 -3.74
C LYS A 97 -13.65 13.92 -2.59
N ASN A 98 -13.82 12.64 -2.88
CA ASN A 98 -14.19 11.64 -1.91
C ASN A 98 -13.08 10.58 -1.82
N VAL A 99 -12.52 10.41 -0.64
CA VAL A 99 -11.58 9.34 -0.31
C VAL A 99 -12.26 8.45 0.72
N VAL A 100 -12.69 7.27 0.28
CA VAL A 100 -13.48 6.32 1.05
C VAL A 100 -12.57 5.21 1.55
N ALA A 101 -12.30 5.17 2.85
CA ALA A 101 -11.48 4.16 3.49
C ALA A 101 -12.33 2.98 3.99
N ILE A 102 -11.95 1.75 3.68
CA ILE A 102 -12.66 0.54 4.08
C ILE A 102 -11.70 -0.37 4.85
N ASP A 103 -11.96 -0.57 6.14
CA ASP A 103 -11.19 -1.46 7.00
C ASP A 103 -12.05 -1.92 8.20
N PRO A 104 -12.04 -3.21 8.58
CA PRO A 104 -12.83 -3.70 9.71
C PRO A 104 -12.38 -3.12 11.07
N LEU A 105 -11.12 -2.71 11.21
CA LEU A 105 -10.57 -2.20 12.45
C LEU A 105 -10.83 -0.70 12.61
N GLU A 106 -11.45 -0.32 13.73
CA GLU A 106 -11.83 1.07 14.02
C GLU A 106 -10.62 2.00 14.07
N ASN A 107 -9.56 1.60 14.76
CA ASN A 107 -8.33 2.38 14.87
C ASN A 107 -7.69 2.69 13.49
N LYS A 108 -7.87 1.81 12.51
CA LYS A 108 -7.41 2.04 11.13
C LYS A 108 -8.27 3.06 10.40
N ARG A 109 -9.58 2.99 10.60
CA ARG A 109 -10.54 3.96 10.03
C ARG A 109 -10.32 5.36 10.60
N GLU A 110 -10.12 5.48 11.93
CA GLU A 110 -9.79 6.74 12.59
C GLU A 110 -8.49 7.34 12.02
N LYS A 111 -7.43 6.52 11.88
CA LYS A 111 -6.18 6.96 11.30
C LYS A 111 -6.34 7.38 9.83
N ALA A 112 -7.19 6.71 9.07
CA ALA A 112 -7.51 7.12 7.70
C ALA A 112 -8.15 8.50 7.64
N MET A 113 -9.11 8.78 8.53
CA MET A 113 -9.76 10.09 8.63
C MET A 113 -8.77 11.20 9.01
N GLU A 114 -7.86 10.93 9.95
CA GLU A 114 -6.79 11.85 10.33
C GLU A 114 -5.86 12.22 9.16
N LEU A 115 -5.60 11.23 8.27
CA LEU A 115 -4.63 11.36 7.17
C LEU A 115 -5.27 11.62 5.80
N GLY A 116 -6.54 12.03 5.76
CA GLY A 116 -7.15 12.60 4.56
C GLY A 116 -8.29 11.83 3.94
N ALA A 117 -8.74 10.70 4.54
CA ALA A 117 -10.00 10.10 4.13
C ALA A 117 -11.18 11.05 4.45
N THR A 118 -12.17 11.06 3.59
CA THR A 118 -13.39 11.85 3.78
C THR A 118 -14.51 11.03 4.40
N HIS A 119 -14.45 9.71 4.22
CA HIS A 119 -15.40 8.73 4.75
C HIS A 119 -14.65 7.45 5.13
N ALA A 120 -15.15 6.75 6.14
CA ALA A 120 -14.59 5.49 6.57
C ALA A 120 -15.70 4.50 6.94
N PHE A 121 -15.59 3.25 6.48
CA PHE A 121 -16.59 2.21 6.68
C PHE A 121 -15.95 0.92 7.16
N ALA A 122 -16.71 0.12 7.92
CA ALA A 122 -16.22 -1.16 8.41
C ALA A 122 -16.29 -2.26 7.36
N THR A 123 -17.26 -2.19 6.47
CA THR A 123 -17.53 -3.22 5.46
C THR A 123 -17.58 -2.66 4.05
N ALA A 124 -17.42 -3.55 3.08
CA ALA A 124 -17.54 -3.21 1.67
C ALA A 124 -18.96 -2.81 1.29
N GLU A 125 -19.97 -3.41 1.93
CA GLU A 125 -21.39 -3.17 1.68
C GLU A 125 -21.78 -1.76 2.10
N GLU A 126 -21.41 -1.34 3.31
CA GLU A 126 -21.64 0.01 3.80
C GLU A 126 -20.99 1.05 2.89
N ALA A 127 -19.75 0.80 2.47
CA ALA A 127 -19.01 1.66 1.56
C ALA A 127 -19.69 1.73 0.18
N GLN A 128 -20.17 0.59 -0.35
CA GLN A 128 -20.86 0.53 -1.65
C GLN A 128 -22.13 1.36 -1.64
N GLU A 129 -22.93 1.29 -0.57
CA GLU A 129 -24.14 2.08 -0.43
C GLU A 129 -23.81 3.58 -0.40
N ALA A 130 -22.83 3.98 0.41
CA ALA A 130 -22.39 5.36 0.52
C ALA A 130 -21.81 5.88 -0.81
N ILE A 131 -20.97 5.10 -1.51
CA ILE A 131 -20.45 5.47 -2.83
C ILE A 131 -21.59 5.67 -3.82
N THR A 132 -22.58 4.79 -3.84
CA THR A 132 -23.73 4.91 -4.72
C THR A 132 -24.49 6.22 -4.48
N GLN A 133 -24.68 6.58 -3.21
CA GLN A 133 -25.37 7.83 -2.84
C GLN A 133 -24.55 9.06 -3.23
N MET A 134 -23.27 9.14 -2.84
CA MET A 134 -22.42 10.32 -3.08
C MET A 134 -22.11 10.56 -4.56
N THR A 135 -22.14 9.49 -5.37
CA THR A 135 -21.90 9.56 -6.83
C THR A 135 -23.18 9.55 -7.66
N ARG A 136 -24.36 9.61 -7.03
CA ARG A 136 -25.69 9.55 -7.71
C ARG A 136 -25.82 8.30 -8.60
N GLY A 137 -25.31 7.16 -8.13
CA GLY A 137 -25.37 5.90 -8.85
C GLY A 137 -24.28 5.70 -9.89
N GLN A 138 -23.33 6.65 -10.07
CA GLN A 138 -22.24 6.50 -11.05
C GLN A 138 -21.20 5.48 -10.61
N GLY A 139 -20.98 5.29 -9.31
CA GLY A 139 -19.90 4.49 -8.74
C GLY A 139 -18.61 5.30 -8.56
N ALA A 140 -17.60 4.70 -7.95
CA ALA A 140 -16.28 5.31 -7.77
C ALA A 140 -15.51 5.38 -9.09
N ASP A 141 -14.61 6.34 -9.21
CA ASP A 141 -13.67 6.45 -10.34
C ASP A 141 -12.56 5.42 -10.22
N SER A 142 -12.12 5.13 -8.99
CA SER A 142 -11.13 4.09 -8.73
C SER A 142 -11.37 3.33 -7.43
N ALA A 143 -10.95 2.06 -7.41
CA ALA A 143 -10.85 1.22 -6.22
C ALA A 143 -9.42 0.71 -6.08
N ILE A 144 -8.77 0.95 -4.95
CA ILE A 144 -7.38 0.54 -4.67
C ILE A 144 -7.42 -0.53 -3.59
N LEU A 145 -6.98 -1.74 -3.93
CA LEU A 145 -7.05 -2.90 -3.05
C LEU A 145 -5.68 -3.15 -2.43
N THR A 146 -5.53 -2.80 -1.15
CA THR A 146 -4.27 -2.86 -0.38
C THR A 146 -4.35 -3.83 0.80
N VAL A 147 -5.31 -4.76 0.75
CA VAL A 147 -5.46 -5.80 1.76
C VAL A 147 -4.25 -6.74 1.80
N GLY A 148 -3.96 -7.30 2.96
CA GLY A 148 -2.84 -8.22 3.15
C GLY A 148 -2.97 -9.52 2.36
N LEU A 149 -4.20 -9.97 2.11
CA LEU A 149 -4.50 -11.13 1.29
C LEU A 149 -5.59 -10.78 0.28
N MET A 150 -5.24 -10.83 -1.00
CA MET A 150 -6.18 -10.61 -2.10
C MET A 150 -7.08 -11.85 -2.28
N THR A 151 -8.37 -11.70 -2.06
CA THR A 151 -9.37 -12.75 -2.29
C THR A 151 -10.31 -12.36 -3.44
N ALA A 152 -10.99 -13.35 -4.01
CA ALA A 152 -12.00 -13.10 -5.05
C ALA A 152 -13.12 -12.17 -4.57
N GLU A 153 -13.47 -12.25 -3.28
CA GLU A 153 -14.49 -11.41 -2.66
C GLU A 153 -14.06 -9.93 -2.64
N VAL A 154 -12.84 -9.63 -2.19
CA VAL A 154 -12.30 -8.26 -2.16
C VAL A 154 -12.17 -7.68 -3.56
N VAL A 155 -11.70 -8.49 -4.53
CA VAL A 155 -11.61 -8.07 -5.93
C VAL A 155 -13.01 -7.80 -6.50
N GLY A 156 -13.98 -8.65 -6.19
CA GLY A 156 -15.39 -8.47 -6.56
C GLY A 156 -15.99 -7.20 -5.96
N ALA A 157 -15.73 -6.92 -4.68
CA ALA A 157 -16.17 -5.69 -4.01
C ALA A 157 -15.62 -4.44 -4.68
N GLY A 158 -14.29 -4.39 -4.92
CA GLY A 158 -13.66 -3.27 -5.63
C GLY A 158 -14.18 -3.11 -7.06
N PHE A 159 -14.40 -4.23 -7.77
CA PHE A 159 -14.95 -4.21 -9.12
C PHE A 159 -16.40 -3.66 -9.17
N ASN A 160 -17.20 -3.97 -8.16
CA ASN A 160 -18.58 -3.48 -8.05
C ASN A 160 -18.63 -2.01 -7.64
N ALA A 161 -17.67 -1.56 -6.84
CA ALA A 161 -17.61 -0.18 -6.37
C ALA A 161 -17.34 0.84 -7.49
N VAL A 162 -16.52 0.45 -8.50
CA VAL A 162 -16.18 1.38 -9.58
C VAL A 162 -17.28 1.47 -10.65
N GLY A 163 -17.44 2.67 -11.18
CA GLY A 163 -18.40 2.99 -12.23
C GLY A 163 -17.95 2.59 -13.64
N LYS A 164 -18.59 3.19 -14.65
CA LYS A 164 -18.14 3.10 -16.04
C LYS A 164 -16.80 3.81 -16.20
N ASP A 165 -15.92 3.22 -17.01
CA ASP A 165 -14.52 3.66 -17.19
C ASP A 165 -13.67 3.63 -15.90
N GLY A 166 -14.22 3.12 -14.79
CA GLY A 166 -13.52 3.04 -13.52
C GLY A 166 -12.41 2.01 -13.51
N ILE A 167 -11.41 2.24 -12.65
CA ILE A 167 -10.24 1.38 -12.52
C ILE A 167 -10.17 0.69 -11.16
N VAL A 168 -9.89 -0.62 -11.16
CA VAL A 168 -9.56 -1.39 -9.96
C VAL A 168 -8.06 -1.67 -9.95
N VAL A 169 -7.38 -1.18 -8.93
CA VAL A 169 -5.93 -1.34 -8.73
C VAL A 169 -5.68 -2.46 -7.72
N LEU A 170 -4.99 -3.50 -8.15
CA LEU A 170 -4.59 -4.63 -7.31
C LEU A 170 -3.17 -4.42 -6.80
N THR A 171 -3.01 -4.15 -5.51
CA THR A 171 -1.71 -3.93 -4.86
C THR A 171 -1.33 -5.08 -3.93
N GLY A 172 -2.32 -5.73 -3.31
CA GLY A 172 -2.13 -6.93 -2.52
C GLY A 172 -1.87 -8.17 -3.39
N LEU A 173 -1.40 -9.23 -2.76
CA LEU A 173 -1.10 -10.50 -3.44
C LEU A 173 -2.12 -11.58 -3.06
N ASN A 174 -2.43 -12.47 -4.01
CA ASN A 174 -3.17 -13.70 -3.76
C ASN A 174 -2.27 -14.72 -3.05
N LYS A 175 -2.88 -15.75 -2.47
CA LYS A 175 -2.12 -16.95 -2.09
C LYS A 175 -1.48 -17.57 -3.33
N LEU A 176 -0.23 -18.02 -3.22
CA LEU A 176 0.50 -18.63 -4.34
C LEU A 176 -0.23 -19.87 -4.94
N LEU A 177 -0.96 -20.60 -4.11
CA LEU A 177 -1.72 -21.77 -4.55
C LEU A 177 -3.15 -21.46 -5.03
N GLU A 178 -3.61 -20.23 -4.89
CA GLU A 178 -4.91 -19.72 -5.33
C GLU A 178 -4.72 -18.44 -6.16
N PRO A 179 -4.01 -18.51 -7.29
CA PRO A 179 -3.53 -17.31 -7.99
C PRO A 179 -4.58 -16.64 -8.88
N THR A 180 -5.80 -17.17 -8.93
CA THR A 180 -6.83 -16.70 -9.86
C THR A 180 -7.76 -15.67 -9.23
N ILE A 181 -8.24 -14.74 -10.05
CA ILE A 181 -9.35 -13.83 -9.75
C ILE A 181 -10.49 -14.12 -10.74
N GLN A 182 -11.73 -13.94 -10.28
CA GLN A 182 -12.92 -14.12 -11.12
C GLN A 182 -13.66 -12.80 -11.25
N LEU A 183 -13.96 -12.41 -12.49
CA LEU A 183 -14.66 -11.16 -12.78
C LEU A 183 -15.74 -11.39 -13.83
N PRO A 184 -16.87 -10.65 -13.76
CA PRO A 184 -17.95 -10.74 -14.75
C PRO A 184 -17.50 -10.06 -16.06
N GLY A 185 -17.00 -10.85 -17.02
CA GLY A 185 -16.41 -10.35 -18.27
C GLY A 185 -17.35 -9.47 -19.08
N THR A 186 -18.66 -9.78 -19.12
CA THR A 186 -19.66 -8.94 -19.79
C THR A 186 -19.69 -7.50 -19.21
N ILE A 187 -19.70 -7.39 -17.88
CA ILE A 187 -19.72 -6.08 -17.21
C ILE A 187 -18.38 -5.35 -17.40
N LEU A 188 -17.26 -6.08 -17.35
CA LEU A 188 -15.94 -5.53 -17.65
C LEU A 188 -15.95 -4.82 -19.01
N THR A 189 -16.46 -5.51 -20.05
CA THR A 189 -16.51 -4.99 -21.42
C THR A 189 -17.52 -3.86 -21.59
N LEU A 190 -18.78 -4.08 -21.19
CA LEU A 190 -19.86 -3.11 -21.43
C LEU A 190 -19.67 -1.80 -20.67
N PHE A 191 -19.05 -1.85 -19.49
CA PHE A 191 -18.77 -0.68 -18.66
C PHE A 191 -17.35 -0.17 -18.84
N ARG A 192 -16.55 -0.80 -19.71
CA ARG A 192 -15.17 -0.40 -20.03
C ARG A 192 -14.28 -0.30 -18.78
N LYS A 193 -14.57 -1.13 -17.76
CA LYS A 193 -13.80 -1.13 -16.51
C LYS A 193 -12.38 -1.64 -16.76
N THR A 194 -11.44 -1.12 -16.00
CA THR A 194 -10.04 -1.55 -16.04
C THR A 194 -9.68 -2.28 -14.75
N VAL A 195 -8.94 -3.38 -14.84
CA VAL A 195 -8.29 -4.03 -13.70
C VAL A 195 -6.79 -4.04 -13.95
N LYS A 196 -6.03 -3.44 -13.05
CA LYS A 196 -4.57 -3.25 -13.22
C LYS A 196 -3.81 -3.63 -11.96
N GLY A 197 -2.74 -4.43 -12.10
CA GLY A 197 -1.79 -4.66 -11.03
C GLY A 197 -0.90 -3.43 -10.81
N SER A 198 -0.51 -3.22 -9.55
CA SER A 198 0.40 -2.14 -9.15
C SER A 198 1.56 -2.73 -8.35
N LEU A 199 2.74 -2.72 -8.93
CA LEU A 199 3.97 -3.10 -8.24
C LEU A 199 4.71 -1.83 -7.81
N PHE A 200 4.98 -1.71 -6.51
CA PHE A 200 5.68 -0.54 -5.96
C PHE A 200 4.98 0.80 -6.29
N GLY A 201 3.66 0.77 -6.54
CA GLY A 201 2.89 1.96 -6.94
C GLY A 201 3.24 2.51 -8.31
N ASP A 202 3.74 1.68 -9.23
CA ASP A 202 4.30 2.10 -10.53
C ASP A 202 5.37 3.21 -10.39
N CYS A 203 6.07 3.27 -9.24
CA CYS A 203 7.12 4.22 -8.96
C CYS A 203 8.47 3.75 -9.51
N ASN A 204 9.28 4.69 -9.99
CA ASN A 204 10.69 4.48 -10.24
C ASN A 204 11.48 4.87 -8.97
N PRO A 205 12.16 3.91 -8.28
CA PRO A 205 12.81 4.18 -7.00
C PRO A 205 13.76 5.38 -7.03
N THR A 206 14.63 5.46 -8.04
CA THR A 206 15.66 6.52 -8.13
C THR A 206 15.09 7.91 -8.33
N THR A 207 13.89 8.01 -8.88
CA THR A 207 13.24 9.30 -9.18
C THR A 207 12.17 9.63 -8.14
N ASP A 208 11.37 8.64 -7.75
CA ASP A 208 10.17 8.90 -6.97
C ASP A 208 10.43 8.86 -5.46
N ILE A 209 11.41 8.09 -4.96
CA ILE A 209 11.81 8.14 -3.55
C ILE A 209 12.22 9.55 -3.13
N PRO A 210 13.15 10.25 -3.84
CA PRO A 210 13.48 11.64 -3.50
C PRO A 210 12.28 12.59 -3.58
N LYS A 211 11.39 12.43 -4.57
CA LYS A 211 10.18 13.27 -4.68
C LYS A 211 9.24 13.07 -3.49
N ILE A 212 8.98 11.82 -3.11
CA ILE A 212 8.09 11.49 -1.99
C ILE A 212 8.67 12.00 -0.68
N LEU A 213 9.99 11.90 -0.48
CA LEU A 213 10.66 12.51 0.68
C LEU A 213 10.58 14.03 0.66
N GLY A 214 10.68 14.67 -0.51
CA GLY A 214 10.43 16.09 -0.67
C GLY A 214 9.01 16.52 -0.28
N LEU A 215 7.98 15.69 -0.57
CA LEU A 215 6.61 15.93 -0.10
C LEU A 215 6.50 15.85 1.43
N TYR A 216 7.23 14.92 2.05
CA TYR A 216 7.32 14.85 3.51
C TYR A 216 7.96 16.11 4.10
N GLN A 217 9.10 16.56 3.57
CA GLN A 217 9.75 17.80 4.00
C GLN A 217 8.87 19.04 3.81
N ALA A 218 8.06 19.07 2.75
CA ALA A 218 7.09 20.14 2.50
C ALA A 218 5.85 20.09 3.42
N GLY A 219 5.64 18.97 4.14
CA GLY A 219 4.47 18.75 4.99
C GLY A 219 3.23 18.25 4.25
N ASP A 220 3.35 17.94 2.95
CA ASP A 220 2.27 17.43 2.10
C ASP A 220 2.04 15.92 2.27
N LEU A 221 3.02 15.20 2.79
CA LEU A 221 2.94 13.79 3.15
C LEU A 221 3.31 13.60 4.63
N LYS A 222 2.49 12.85 5.35
CA LYS A 222 2.68 12.56 6.77
C LYS A 222 3.35 11.20 6.93
N LEU A 223 4.55 11.16 7.53
CA LEU A 223 5.28 9.93 7.84
C LEU A 223 5.38 9.68 9.34
N ASP A 224 5.48 10.74 10.15
CA ASP A 224 5.57 10.63 11.60
C ASP A 224 4.34 9.93 12.18
N GLU A 225 3.16 10.29 11.72
CA GLU A 225 1.88 9.85 12.21
C GLU A 225 1.57 8.38 11.90
N ILE A 226 2.27 7.79 10.92
CA ILE A 226 2.09 6.38 10.56
C ILE A 226 3.00 5.42 11.32
N ILE A 227 4.09 5.92 11.94
CA ILE A 227 4.94 5.12 12.82
C ILE A 227 4.25 5.02 14.17
N THR A 228 3.72 3.85 14.47
CA THR A 228 2.96 3.62 15.70
C THR A 228 3.74 2.85 16.75
N ARG A 229 4.83 2.18 16.37
CA ARG A 229 5.68 1.44 17.29
C ARG A 229 7.10 1.26 16.78
N THR A 230 8.05 1.26 17.71
CA THR A 230 9.48 1.02 17.46
C THR A 230 9.90 -0.27 18.13
N TYR A 231 10.76 -1.03 17.49
CA TYR A 231 11.29 -2.32 17.96
C TYR A 231 12.82 -2.32 17.87
N THR A 232 13.46 -3.12 18.73
CA THR A 232 14.86 -3.53 18.54
C THR A 232 14.94 -4.70 17.58
N LEU A 233 16.15 -5.05 17.12
CA LEU A 233 16.35 -6.20 16.24
C LEU A 233 15.87 -7.51 16.90
N ASP A 234 16.08 -7.68 18.20
CA ASP A 234 15.63 -8.88 18.95
C ASP A 234 14.10 -8.98 19.05
N GLN A 235 13.39 -7.87 18.88
CA GLN A 235 11.94 -7.81 18.92
C GLN A 235 11.27 -7.96 17.54
N VAL A 236 11.98 -8.36 16.49
CA VAL A 236 11.41 -8.51 15.14
C VAL A 236 10.18 -9.42 15.14
N ASN A 237 10.21 -10.54 15.88
CA ASN A 237 9.09 -11.47 15.95
C ASN A 237 7.87 -10.83 16.63
N GLU A 238 8.07 -10.07 17.71
CA GLU A 238 7.00 -9.28 18.35
C GLU A 238 6.39 -8.27 17.37
N GLY A 239 7.25 -7.60 16.58
CA GLY A 239 6.81 -6.68 15.53
C GLY A 239 5.91 -7.34 14.49
N TYR A 240 6.21 -8.57 14.07
CA TYR A 240 5.35 -9.35 13.18
C TYR A 240 4.04 -9.79 13.84
N GLU A 241 4.07 -10.19 15.11
CA GLU A 241 2.85 -10.54 15.85
C GLU A 241 1.91 -9.34 16.00
N ASP A 242 2.45 -8.17 16.32
CA ASP A 242 1.68 -6.93 16.41
C ASP A 242 1.11 -6.49 15.05
N LEU A 243 1.88 -6.69 13.97
CA LEU A 243 1.39 -6.43 12.61
C LEU A 243 0.21 -7.34 12.25
N LEU A 244 0.33 -8.64 12.52
CA LEU A 244 -0.73 -9.62 12.26
C LEU A 244 -1.97 -9.37 13.13
N ALA A 245 -1.78 -8.92 14.37
CA ALA A 245 -2.86 -8.54 15.27
C ALA A 245 -3.49 -7.16 14.96
N GLY A 246 -2.99 -6.44 13.94
CA GLY A 246 -3.51 -5.13 13.55
C GLY A 246 -3.25 -4.00 14.55
N LYS A 247 -2.34 -4.21 15.53
CA LYS A 247 -2.06 -3.25 16.59
C LYS A 247 -1.28 -2.02 16.12
N ASN A 248 -0.57 -2.12 14.98
CA ASN A 248 0.19 -1.00 14.43
C ASN A 248 -0.21 -0.69 12.99
N VAL A 249 0.06 0.52 12.55
CA VAL A 249 0.00 0.93 11.13
C VAL A 249 1.34 0.62 10.49
N ARG A 250 2.44 1.15 11.09
CA ARG A 250 3.83 0.80 10.79
C ARG A 250 4.63 0.66 12.07
N GLY A 251 5.32 -0.48 12.20
CA GLY A 251 6.42 -0.67 13.12
C GLY A 251 7.74 -0.47 12.39
N ILE A 252 8.72 0.08 13.07
CA ILE A 252 10.09 0.20 12.58
C ILE A 252 11.05 -0.52 13.52
N VAL A 253 12.10 -1.11 12.95
CA VAL A 253 13.22 -1.67 13.73
C VAL A 253 14.35 -0.65 13.73
N VAL A 254 14.81 -0.28 14.91
CA VAL A 254 15.96 0.62 15.11
C VAL A 254 17.17 -0.22 15.46
N HIS A 255 18.24 -0.03 14.70
CA HIS A 255 19.53 -0.66 14.96
C HIS A 255 20.38 0.26 15.86
N GLU A 256 20.93 -0.30 16.93
CA GLU A 256 21.96 0.36 17.73
C GLU A 256 23.32 0.18 17.03
N HIS A 257 24.07 1.27 16.87
CA HIS A 257 25.39 1.31 16.23
C HIS A 257 26.47 1.54 17.25
#